data_58edb56817fecab0ffce333b053a4217
#
_entry.id   58edb56817fecab0ffce333b053a4217
#
_cell.length_a   1.000
_cell.length_b   1.000
_cell.length_c   1.000
_cell.angle_alpha   90.00
_cell.angle_beta   90.00
_cell.angle_gamma   90.00
#
_symmetry.space_group_name_H-M   'P 1'
#
loop_
_entity.id
_entity.type
_entity.pdbx_description
1 polymer ?
#
loop_
_entity_poly.entity_id
_entity_poly.type
_entity_poly.pdbx_seq_one_letter_code
_entity_poly.pdbx_strand_id
1 'polypeptide(L)'
;MGKGLSPEQLVRRVREAAEPVIASFGLMLWGIEVVAGGRTVVRVYVDAPSGAAAEGGSGEDGVLEGVSVDQCAEISRMVGLALDVDEVFSDAWVLEVSSPGMDRLFFEPSQLAPYAGRELDVTLSDPHPDIAGRRKFRGPLVSVSGDSFVMEVLLAPAEGEKPAPSDVSIRWDWVRKARLVPVFPDTSKPGAGKNAKKAAGKGGGKQA
;
A
#
# COMPACT_ATOMS: atom_id res chain seq x y z
N MET A 1 -24.34 30.67 4.80
CA MET A 1 -23.26 29.74 5.22
C MET A 1 -23.76 28.32 4.97
N GLY A 2 -23.50 27.77 3.79
CA GLY A 2 -23.79 26.37 3.50
C GLY A 2 -22.90 25.50 4.40
N LYS A 3 -23.47 24.51 5.11
CA LYS A 3 -22.70 23.50 5.83
C LYS A 3 -21.91 22.72 4.78
N GLY A 4 -20.59 22.89 4.72
CA GLY A 4 -19.74 22.07 3.88
C GLY A 4 -19.99 20.58 4.17
N LEU A 5 -19.81 19.73 3.16
CA LEU A 5 -19.94 18.27 3.31
C LEU A 5 -18.94 17.75 4.35
N SER A 6 -19.34 16.75 5.12
CA SER A 6 -18.40 16.07 6.02
C SER A 6 -17.35 15.30 5.20
N PRO A 7 -16.17 14.98 5.76
CA PRO A 7 -15.16 14.18 5.06
C PRO A 7 -15.71 12.87 4.48
N GLU A 8 -16.57 12.19 5.21
CA GLU A 8 -17.21 10.94 4.76
C GLU A 8 -18.17 11.18 3.60
N GLN A 9 -18.94 12.28 3.65
CA GLN A 9 -19.81 12.68 2.54
C GLN A 9 -19.01 13.05 1.30
N LEU A 10 -17.88 13.74 1.45
CA LEU A 10 -16.97 14.04 0.36
C LEU A 10 -16.40 12.77 -0.27
N VAL A 11 -15.88 11.83 0.53
CA VAL A 11 -15.38 10.54 0.03
C VAL A 11 -16.45 9.81 -0.75
N ARG A 12 -17.70 9.78 -0.25
CA ARG A 12 -18.82 9.12 -0.94
C ARG A 12 -19.11 9.78 -2.29
N ARG A 13 -19.19 11.11 -2.35
CA ARG A 13 -19.47 11.85 -3.60
C ARG A 13 -18.34 11.66 -4.62
N VAL A 14 -17.08 11.69 -4.17
CA VAL A 14 -15.93 11.41 -5.02
C VAL A 14 -15.99 9.96 -5.55
N ARG A 15 -16.36 9.00 -4.72
CA ARG A 15 -16.52 7.59 -5.12
C ARG A 15 -17.60 7.46 -6.21
N GLU A 16 -18.77 8.03 -5.99
CA GLU A 16 -19.90 8.00 -6.93
C GLU A 16 -19.50 8.55 -8.31
N ALA A 17 -18.70 9.61 -8.35
CA ALA A 17 -18.21 10.20 -9.59
C ALA A 17 -17.05 9.41 -10.23
N ALA A 18 -16.14 8.87 -9.43
CA ALA A 18 -14.91 8.24 -9.90
C ALA A 18 -15.09 6.79 -10.36
N GLU A 19 -15.89 5.98 -9.66
CA GLU A 19 -16.05 4.56 -9.95
C GLU A 19 -16.46 4.25 -11.41
N PRO A 20 -17.49 4.91 -11.99
CA PRO A 20 -17.87 4.61 -13.38
C PRO A 20 -16.79 5.01 -14.39
N VAL A 21 -16.06 6.10 -14.11
CA VAL A 21 -14.93 6.52 -14.95
C VAL A 21 -13.82 5.49 -14.90
N ILE A 22 -13.37 5.10 -13.70
CA ILE A 22 -12.29 4.13 -13.50
C ILE A 22 -12.63 2.78 -14.13
N ALA A 23 -13.87 2.31 -13.94
CA ALA A 23 -14.35 1.06 -14.52
C ALA A 23 -14.31 1.07 -16.07
N SER A 24 -14.52 2.23 -16.71
CA SER A 24 -14.44 2.35 -18.17
C SER A 24 -13.03 2.11 -18.73
N PHE A 25 -11.99 2.21 -17.90
CA PHE A 25 -10.60 1.90 -18.21
C PHE A 25 -10.22 0.43 -17.89
N GLY A 26 -11.18 -0.39 -17.44
CA GLY A 26 -10.90 -1.76 -16.98
C GLY A 26 -10.15 -1.81 -15.65
N LEU A 27 -10.16 -0.72 -14.88
CA LEU A 27 -9.51 -0.59 -13.59
C LEU A 27 -10.54 -0.58 -12.46
N MET A 28 -10.06 -0.69 -11.22
CA MET A 28 -10.88 -0.59 -10.02
C MET A 28 -10.44 0.59 -9.14
N LEU A 29 -11.40 1.19 -8.46
CA LEU A 29 -11.12 2.15 -7.40
C LEU A 29 -10.56 1.41 -6.19
N TRP A 30 -9.28 1.64 -5.88
CA TRP A 30 -8.63 1.05 -4.70
C TRP A 30 -8.99 1.80 -3.42
N GLY A 31 -9.01 3.15 -3.48
CA GLY A 31 -9.38 3.96 -2.32
C GLY A 31 -9.33 5.45 -2.58
N ILE A 32 -9.83 6.21 -1.62
CA ILE A 32 -9.89 7.67 -1.67
C ILE A 32 -9.41 8.23 -0.34
N GLU A 33 -8.52 9.22 -0.40
CA GLU A 33 -8.17 10.08 0.74
C GLU A 33 -8.63 11.51 0.45
N VAL A 34 -9.29 12.14 1.42
CA VAL A 34 -9.59 13.58 1.40
C VAL A 34 -8.81 14.24 2.53
N VAL A 35 -7.84 15.05 2.17
CA VAL A 35 -7.00 15.78 3.11
C VAL A 35 -7.45 17.23 3.14
N ALA A 36 -8.11 17.62 4.23
CA ALA A 36 -8.51 18.98 4.48
C ALA A 36 -7.31 19.81 5.01
N GLY A 37 -7.14 21.02 4.47
CA GLY A 37 -6.07 21.93 4.85
C GLY A 37 -6.37 23.33 4.29
N GLY A 38 -5.35 24.15 4.06
CA GLY A 38 -5.51 25.44 3.35
C GLY A 38 -6.06 25.28 1.93
N ARG A 39 -5.89 24.12 1.33
CA ARG A 39 -6.49 23.63 0.08
C ARG A 39 -6.87 22.17 0.28
N THR A 40 -8.07 21.80 -0.13
CA THR A 40 -8.50 20.40 -0.10
C THR A 40 -7.77 19.59 -1.16
N VAL A 41 -7.13 18.48 -0.77
CA VAL A 41 -6.51 17.54 -1.69
C VAL A 41 -7.30 16.23 -1.66
N VAL A 42 -7.76 15.82 -2.84
CA VAL A 42 -8.45 14.55 -3.06
C VAL A 42 -7.48 13.61 -3.77
N ARG A 43 -7.16 12.48 -3.13
CA ARG A 43 -6.35 11.41 -3.70
C ARG A 43 -7.22 10.24 -4.07
N VAL A 44 -7.19 9.87 -5.32
CA VAL A 44 -7.90 8.69 -5.84
C VAL A 44 -6.86 7.66 -6.24
N TYR A 45 -6.91 6.51 -5.58
CA TYR A 45 -6.02 5.38 -5.88
C TYR A 45 -6.75 4.42 -6.80
N VAL A 46 -6.10 4.06 -7.91
CA VAL A 46 -6.64 3.16 -8.92
C VAL A 46 -5.71 1.95 -9.10
N ASP A 47 -6.29 0.77 -9.24
CA ASP A 47 -5.52 -0.47 -9.39
C ASP A 47 -6.14 -1.40 -10.45
N ALA A 48 -5.41 -2.40 -10.88
CA ALA A 48 -5.96 -3.47 -11.69
C ALA A 48 -6.97 -4.28 -10.87
N PRO A 49 -8.01 -4.88 -11.50
CA PRO A 49 -8.95 -5.75 -10.80
C PRO A 49 -8.22 -6.87 -10.06
N SER A 50 -8.71 -7.21 -8.86
CA SER A 50 -8.10 -8.17 -7.94
C SER A 50 -7.76 -9.49 -8.62
N GLY A 51 -6.50 -9.87 -8.59
CA GLY A 51 -5.94 -11.08 -9.20
C GLY A 51 -4.66 -10.83 -10.02
N ALA A 52 -4.54 -9.68 -10.67
CA ALA A 52 -3.35 -9.38 -11.49
C ALA A 52 -2.18 -8.80 -10.70
N ALA A 53 -2.45 -8.12 -9.57
CA ALA A 53 -1.41 -7.41 -8.81
C ALA A 53 -0.89 -8.15 -7.56
N ALA A 54 -1.58 -9.19 -7.09
CA ALA A 54 -1.19 -9.94 -5.90
C ALA A 54 -0.06 -10.96 -6.16
N GLU A 55 0.02 -11.45 -7.38
CA GLU A 55 1.15 -12.25 -7.83
C GLU A 55 2.16 -11.31 -8.48
N GLY A 56 3.36 -11.20 -7.93
CA GLY A 56 4.50 -10.59 -8.59
C GLY A 56 4.85 -11.42 -9.84
N GLY A 57 3.92 -11.54 -10.76
CA GLY A 57 4.11 -12.09 -12.09
C GLY A 57 5.04 -11.12 -12.83
N SER A 58 6.33 -11.42 -12.81
CA SER A 58 7.19 -11.02 -13.89
C SER A 58 6.63 -11.67 -15.15
N GLY A 59 5.84 -10.92 -15.93
CA GLY A 59 5.69 -11.24 -17.34
C GLY A 59 7.08 -11.41 -17.94
N GLU A 60 7.23 -12.22 -18.98
CA GLU A 60 8.52 -12.52 -19.61
C GLU A 60 9.35 -11.27 -19.96
N ASP A 61 8.76 -10.06 -19.91
CA ASP A 61 9.41 -8.78 -20.15
C ASP A 61 9.61 -7.90 -18.88
N GLY A 62 9.35 -8.41 -17.68
CA GLY A 62 9.60 -7.66 -16.43
C GLY A 62 8.73 -6.42 -16.23
N VAL A 63 7.71 -6.21 -17.05
CA VAL A 63 6.76 -5.11 -16.93
C VAL A 63 5.69 -5.52 -15.93
N LEU A 64 5.68 -4.90 -14.75
CA LEU A 64 4.53 -4.95 -13.86
C LEU A 64 3.33 -4.37 -14.63
N GLU A 65 2.31 -5.18 -14.91
CA GLU A 65 1.03 -4.71 -15.46
C GLU A 65 0.33 -3.87 -14.38
N GLY A 66 0.84 -2.67 -14.18
CA GLY A 66 0.29 -1.66 -13.30
C GLY A 66 -0.47 -0.61 -14.08
N VAL A 67 -1.16 0.25 -13.36
CA VAL A 67 -1.83 1.42 -13.94
C VAL A 67 -0.78 2.36 -14.56
N SER A 68 -0.94 2.72 -15.82
CA SER A 68 -0.01 3.62 -16.49
C SER A 68 -0.24 5.09 -16.08
N VAL A 69 0.81 5.90 -16.25
CA VAL A 69 0.73 7.36 -15.99
C VAL A 69 -0.30 8.02 -16.91
N ASP A 70 -0.40 7.59 -18.16
CA ASP A 70 -1.35 8.11 -19.13
C ASP A 70 -2.80 7.80 -18.73
N GLN A 71 -3.06 6.58 -18.22
CA GLN A 71 -4.36 6.22 -17.67
C GLN A 71 -4.72 7.08 -16.46
N CYS A 72 -3.76 7.30 -15.53
CA CYS A 72 -3.98 8.19 -14.38
C CYS A 72 -4.32 9.61 -14.82
N ALA A 73 -3.64 10.15 -15.82
CA ALA A 73 -3.88 11.50 -16.34
C ALA A 73 -5.27 11.61 -17.01
N GLU A 74 -5.68 10.60 -17.78
CA GLU A 74 -7.00 10.57 -18.42
C GLU A 74 -8.12 10.47 -17.39
N ILE A 75 -8.00 9.53 -16.43
CA ILE A 75 -8.95 9.38 -15.32
C ILE A 75 -9.05 10.67 -14.52
N SER A 76 -7.91 11.32 -14.23
CA SER A 76 -7.88 12.58 -13.48
C SER A 76 -8.69 13.68 -14.19
N ARG A 77 -8.57 13.80 -15.52
CA ARG A 77 -9.35 14.76 -16.30
C ARG A 77 -10.85 14.46 -16.24
N MET A 78 -11.23 13.21 -16.47
CA MET A 78 -12.64 12.81 -16.51
C MET A 78 -13.32 12.92 -15.14
N VAL A 79 -12.65 12.45 -14.09
CA VAL A 79 -13.14 12.53 -12.70
C VAL A 79 -13.23 14.01 -12.27
N GLY A 80 -12.22 14.83 -12.61
CA GLY A 80 -12.25 16.26 -12.33
C GLY A 80 -13.48 16.95 -12.94
N LEU A 81 -13.76 16.69 -14.21
CA LEU A 81 -14.95 17.22 -14.87
C LEU A 81 -16.26 16.76 -14.22
N ALA A 82 -16.36 15.49 -13.83
CA ALA A 82 -17.55 14.96 -13.15
C ALA A 82 -17.77 15.64 -11.79
N LEU A 83 -16.70 15.85 -11.02
CA LEU A 83 -16.76 16.51 -9.71
C LEU A 83 -17.10 18.01 -9.82
N ASP A 84 -16.65 18.67 -10.88
CA ASP A 84 -16.99 20.08 -11.17
C ASP A 84 -18.46 20.22 -11.58
N VAL A 85 -18.97 19.31 -12.42
CA VAL A 85 -20.39 19.31 -12.83
C VAL A 85 -21.32 19.08 -11.64
N ASP A 86 -20.93 18.20 -10.73
CA ASP A 86 -21.70 17.90 -9.51
C ASP A 86 -21.52 18.93 -8.39
N GLU A 87 -20.71 19.97 -8.61
CA GLU A 87 -20.39 21.03 -7.64
C GLU A 87 -20.02 20.48 -6.25
N VAL A 88 -19.22 19.39 -6.22
CA VAL A 88 -18.86 18.69 -4.98
C VAL A 88 -18.02 19.57 -4.04
N PHE A 89 -17.22 20.45 -4.61
CA PHE A 89 -16.33 21.37 -3.89
C PHE A 89 -16.69 22.82 -4.17
N SER A 90 -16.92 23.60 -3.10
CA SER A 90 -17.17 25.05 -3.20
C SER A 90 -15.91 25.89 -3.24
N ASP A 91 -14.81 25.36 -2.72
CA ASP A 91 -13.52 26.04 -2.61
C ASP A 91 -12.47 25.39 -3.53
N ALA A 92 -11.32 26.05 -3.65
CA ALA A 92 -10.22 25.52 -4.46
C ALA A 92 -9.73 24.16 -3.92
N TRP A 93 -9.67 23.18 -4.80
CA TRP A 93 -9.26 21.82 -4.51
C TRP A 93 -8.26 21.27 -5.53
N VAL A 94 -7.65 20.15 -5.24
CA VAL A 94 -6.70 19.45 -6.13
C VAL A 94 -7.08 17.99 -6.18
N LEU A 95 -7.09 17.39 -7.37
CA LEU A 95 -7.22 15.96 -7.61
C LEU A 95 -5.87 15.37 -7.94
N GLU A 96 -5.49 14.33 -7.20
CA GLU A 96 -4.33 13.48 -7.45
C GLU A 96 -4.84 12.07 -7.76
N VAL A 97 -4.53 11.52 -8.94
CA VAL A 97 -4.86 10.14 -9.33
C VAL A 97 -3.57 9.37 -9.48
N SER A 98 -3.46 8.23 -8.81
CA SER A 98 -2.26 7.40 -8.84
C SER A 98 -2.57 5.93 -8.57
N SER A 99 -1.63 5.04 -8.88
CA SER A 99 -1.66 3.68 -8.34
C SER A 99 -1.33 3.70 -6.83
N PRO A 100 -1.76 2.67 -6.06
CA PRO A 100 -1.44 2.59 -4.63
C PRO A 100 0.04 2.32 -4.33
N GLY A 101 0.83 1.91 -5.35
CA GLY A 101 2.25 1.64 -5.18
C GLY A 101 2.58 0.39 -4.35
N MET A 102 3.86 0.20 -4.02
CA MET A 102 4.35 -0.94 -3.24
C MET A 102 4.07 -0.82 -1.74
N ASP A 103 3.99 0.41 -1.22
CA ASP A 103 3.66 0.74 0.18
C ASP A 103 2.19 1.11 0.34
N ARG A 104 1.32 0.41 -0.40
CA ARG A 104 -0.10 0.71 -0.54
C ARG A 104 -0.84 0.86 0.77
N LEU A 105 -1.72 1.85 0.79
CA LEU A 105 -2.72 2.03 1.85
C LEU A 105 -3.87 1.06 1.64
N PHE A 106 -4.44 0.57 2.74
CA PHE A 106 -5.67 -0.20 2.74
C PHE A 106 -6.82 0.66 3.25
N PHE A 107 -7.96 0.57 2.59
CA PHE A 107 -9.17 1.37 2.86
C PHE A 107 -10.33 0.53 3.36
N GLU A 108 -10.25 -0.79 3.22
CA GLU A 108 -11.26 -1.77 3.66
C GLU A 108 -10.60 -3.12 4.00
N PRO A 109 -11.21 -3.89 4.95
CA PRO A 109 -10.61 -5.14 5.40
C PRO A 109 -10.53 -6.21 4.30
N SER A 110 -11.46 -6.19 3.34
CA SER A 110 -11.48 -7.09 2.17
C SER A 110 -10.20 -7.03 1.34
N GLN A 111 -9.53 -5.87 1.32
CA GLN A 111 -8.28 -5.66 0.59
C GLN A 111 -7.08 -6.36 1.23
N LEU A 112 -7.16 -6.75 2.50
CA LEU A 112 -6.04 -7.36 3.23
C LEU A 112 -5.80 -8.82 2.87
N ALA A 113 -6.84 -9.57 2.52
CA ALA A 113 -6.77 -11.03 2.37
C ALA A 113 -5.66 -11.52 1.41
N PRO A 114 -5.42 -10.88 0.24
CA PRO A 114 -4.33 -11.28 -0.67
C PRO A 114 -2.92 -11.06 -0.10
N TYR A 115 -2.80 -10.32 1.01
CA TYR A 115 -1.53 -9.95 1.63
C TYR A 115 -1.20 -10.75 2.89
N ALA A 116 -1.87 -11.89 3.13
CA ALA A 116 -1.52 -12.80 4.22
C ALA A 116 -0.02 -13.19 4.13
N GLY A 117 0.67 -13.17 5.28
CA GLY A 117 2.11 -13.37 5.39
C GLY A 117 2.97 -12.13 5.08
N ARG A 118 2.39 -11.04 4.56
CA ARG A 118 3.12 -9.80 4.29
C ARG A 118 3.11 -8.90 5.53
N GLU A 119 4.17 -8.12 5.68
CA GLU A 119 4.31 -7.18 6.79
C GLU A 119 3.44 -5.96 6.59
N LEU A 120 2.67 -5.59 7.62
CA LEU A 120 1.84 -4.39 7.66
C LEU A 120 2.33 -3.41 8.73
N ASP A 121 2.11 -2.13 8.49
CA ASP A 121 2.20 -1.04 9.47
C ASP A 121 0.79 -0.49 9.70
N VAL A 122 0.27 -0.69 10.91
CA VAL A 122 -1.09 -0.34 11.30
C VAL A 122 -1.06 0.68 12.42
N THR A 123 -1.82 1.76 12.27
CA THR A 123 -2.03 2.79 13.30
C THR A 123 -3.50 2.83 13.66
N LEU A 124 -3.82 2.71 14.93
CA LEU A 124 -5.17 2.79 15.47
C LEU A 124 -5.56 4.23 15.81
N SER A 125 -6.84 4.51 15.78
CA SER A 125 -7.43 5.77 16.23
C SER A 125 -7.24 5.97 17.73
N ASP A 126 -7.48 4.90 18.50
CA ASP A 126 -7.30 4.85 19.96
C ASP A 126 -6.35 3.71 20.35
N PRO A 127 -5.84 3.69 21.58
CA PRO A 127 -5.05 2.56 22.07
C PRO A 127 -5.83 1.25 22.00
N HIS A 128 -5.12 0.16 21.68
CA HIS A 128 -5.72 -1.17 21.68
C HIS A 128 -6.27 -1.51 23.08
N PRO A 129 -7.48 -2.05 23.21
CA PRO A 129 -8.11 -2.27 24.52
C PRO A 129 -7.31 -3.20 25.43
N ASP A 130 -6.69 -4.24 24.88
CA ASP A 130 -5.96 -5.26 25.64
C ASP A 130 -4.45 -4.99 25.75
N ILE A 131 -3.94 -3.95 25.05
CA ILE A 131 -2.51 -3.62 25.02
C ILE A 131 -2.33 -2.15 25.40
N ALA A 132 -2.11 -1.90 26.68
CA ALA A 132 -2.10 -0.57 27.25
C ALA A 132 -1.20 0.43 26.49
N GLY A 133 -1.81 1.55 26.09
CA GLY A 133 -1.12 2.68 25.45
C GLY A 133 -0.67 2.45 24.01
N ARG A 134 -0.77 1.24 23.46
CA ARG A 134 -0.24 0.93 22.12
C ARG A 134 -1.26 1.26 21.02
N ARG A 135 -0.85 2.10 20.08
CA ARG A 135 -1.62 2.48 18.89
C ARG A 135 -0.97 2.04 17.57
N LYS A 136 0.32 1.67 17.59
CA LYS A 136 1.06 1.31 16.39
C LYS A 136 1.48 -0.15 16.46
N PHE A 137 1.17 -0.88 15.40
CA PHE A 137 1.46 -2.30 15.25
C PHE A 137 2.18 -2.50 13.93
N ARG A 138 3.26 -3.27 13.97
CA ARG A 138 4.01 -3.66 12.78
C ARG A 138 4.36 -5.14 12.88
N GLY A 139 4.08 -5.88 11.81
CA GLY A 139 4.35 -7.30 11.73
C GLY A 139 3.58 -7.97 10.60
N PRO A 140 3.79 -9.26 10.38
CA PRO A 140 3.10 -10.00 9.34
C PRO A 140 1.60 -10.13 9.63
N LEU A 141 0.80 -10.04 8.58
CA LEU A 141 -0.61 -10.36 8.59
C LEU A 141 -0.78 -11.88 8.67
N VAL A 142 -1.44 -12.37 9.69
CA VAL A 142 -1.68 -13.82 9.90
C VAL A 142 -2.95 -14.25 9.19
N SER A 143 -4.06 -13.56 9.46
CA SER A 143 -5.37 -13.92 8.90
C SER A 143 -6.32 -12.71 8.86
N VAL A 144 -7.35 -12.83 8.02
CA VAL A 144 -8.44 -11.84 7.91
C VAL A 144 -9.77 -12.57 8.09
N SER A 145 -10.66 -12.01 8.89
CA SER A 145 -11.99 -12.58 9.15
C SER A 145 -13.03 -11.48 9.30
N GLY A 146 -13.85 -11.28 8.26
CA GLY A 146 -14.86 -10.21 8.23
C GLY A 146 -14.23 -8.84 8.46
N ASP A 147 -14.68 -8.14 9.50
CA ASP A 147 -14.21 -6.81 9.86
C ASP A 147 -13.02 -6.82 10.83
N SER A 148 -12.32 -7.94 10.97
CA SER A 148 -11.15 -8.08 11.83
C SER A 148 -10.02 -8.83 11.15
N PHE A 149 -8.80 -8.61 11.62
CA PHE A 149 -7.62 -9.30 11.15
C PHE A 149 -6.65 -9.55 12.30
N VAL A 150 -5.78 -10.53 12.14
CA VAL A 150 -4.76 -10.90 13.12
C VAL A 150 -3.39 -10.60 12.55
N MET A 151 -2.55 -9.96 13.35
CA MET A 151 -1.14 -9.69 13.06
C MET A 151 -0.26 -10.33 14.12
N GLU A 152 0.87 -10.91 13.71
CA GLU A 152 1.93 -11.29 14.64
C GLU A 152 2.80 -10.06 14.92
N VAL A 153 2.92 -9.68 16.19
CA VAL A 153 3.71 -8.51 16.59
C VAL A 153 4.59 -8.83 17.79
N LEU A 154 5.73 -8.16 17.89
CA LEU A 154 6.60 -8.28 19.05
C LEU A 154 6.00 -7.49 20.21
N LEU A 155 5.59 -8.20 21.26
CA LEU A 155 5.11 -7.64 22.52
C LEU A 155 6.05 -8.02 23.65
N ALA A 156 6.31 -7.06 24.55
CA ALA A 156 6.92 -7.34 25.84
C ALA A 156 5.79 -7.60 26.85
N PRO A 157 5.65 -8.81 27.38
CA PRO A 157 4.52 -9.17 28.26
C PRO A 157 4.57 -8.42 29.60
N ALA A 158 5.77 -8.12 30.12
CA ALA A 158 5.96 -7.33 31.35
C ALA A 158 7.22 -6.47 31.26
N GLU A 159 7.34 -5.53 32.21
CA GLU A 159 8.52 -4.66 32.32
C GLU A 159 9.78 -5.50 32.60
N GLY A 160 10.78 -5.40 31.72
CA GLY A 160 12.02 -6.16 31.82
C GLY A 160 12.05 -7.51 31.09
N GLU A 161 10.91 -7.98 30.56
CA GLU A 161 10.86 -9.18 29.72
C GLU A 161 11.25 -8.89 28.27
N LYS A 162 11.82 -9.89 27.61
CA LYS A 162 12.15 -9.76 26.18
C LYS A 162 10.88 -9.80 25.33
N PRO A 163 10.77 -8.93 24.29
CA PRO A 163 9.68 -9.00 23.34
C PRO A 163 9.60 -10.38 22.68
N ALA A 164 8.39 -10.94 22.65
CA ALA A 164 8.09 -12.22 22.00
C ALA A 164 7.00 -12.02 20.93
N PRO A 165 7.00 -12.82 19.83
CA PRO A 165 5.92 -12.85 18.88
C PRO A 165 4.60 -13.19 19.56
N SER A 166 3.57 -12.40 19.28
CA SER A 166 2.24 -12.57 19.83
C SER A 166 1.19 -12.19 18.79
N ASP A 167 0.16 -13.00 18.68
CA ASP A 167 -0.96 -12.73 17.79
C ASP A 167 -1.86 -11.66 18.40
N VAL A 168 -2.10 -10.58 17.65
CA VAL A 168 -2.96 -9.48 18.04
C VAL A 168 -4.12 -9.38 17.06
N SER A 169 -5.34 -9.49 17.59
CA SER A 169 -6.57 -9.28 16.80
C SER A 169 -6.92 -7.81 16.78
N ILE A 170 -7.09 -7.26 15.58
CA ILE A 170 -7.43 -5.84 15.36
C ILE A 170 -8.73 -5.77 14.58
N ARG A 171 -9.69 -4.99 15.09
CA ARG A 171 -10.92 -4.67 14.37
C ARG A 171 -10.67 -3.51 13.42
N TRP A 172 -11.29 -3.58 12.24
CA TRP A 172 -11.08 -2.55 11.22
C TRP A 172 -11.59 -1.16 11.63
N ASP A 173 -12.66 -1.08 12.40
CA ASP A 173 -13.22 0.18 12.92
C ASP A 173 -12.29 0.94 13.89
N TRP A 174 -11.27 0.26 14.44
CA TRP A 174 -10.21 0.90 15.24
C TRP A 174 -9.08 1.46 14.39
N VAL A 175 -8.99 1.02 13.12
CA VAL A 175 -7.86 1.38 12.26
C VAL A 175 -8.02 2.81 11.73
N ARG A 176 -7.03 3.64 12.02
CA ARG A 176 -6.89 4.95 11.40
C ARG A 176 -6.13 4.87 10.09
N LYS A 177 -5.15 3.99 10.01
CA LYS A 177 -4.30 3.80 8.83
C LYS A 177 -3.70 2.41 8.83
N ALA A 178 -3.78 1.73 7.70
CA ALA A 178 -3.08 0.48 7.46
C ALA A 178 -2.28 0.60 6.16
N ARG A 179 -1.03 0.14 6.16
CA ARG A 179 -0.11 0.23 5.01
C ARG A 179 0.68 -1.06 4.87
N LEU A 180 0.87 -1.48 3.63
CA LEU A 180 1.81 -2.55 3.32
C LEU A 180 3.25 -2.07 3.51
N VAL A 181 4.09 -2.88 4.14
CA VAL A 181 5.53 -2.62 4.20
C VAL A 181 6.18 -3.22 2.95
N PRO A 182 6.80 -2.39 2.10
CA PRO A 182 7.43 -2.89 0.88
C PRO A 182 8.66 -3.73 1.20
N VAL A 183 8.82 -4.85 0.49
CA VAL A 183 10.04 -5.66 0.54
C VAL A 183 10.90 -5.26 -0.66
N PHE A 184 12.03 -4.65 -0.40
CA PHE A 184 13.01 -4.36 -1.43
C PHE A 184 13.97 -5.54 -1.58
N PRO A 185 14.30 -5.98 -2.79
CA PRO A 185 15.35 -6.96 -2.99
C PRO A 185 16.68 -6.40 -2.46
N ASP A 186 17.40 -7.22 -1.71
CA ASP A 186 18.72 -6.83 -1.17
C ASP A 186 19.73 -6.69 -2.33
N THR A 187 19.95 -5.47 -2.77
CA THR A 187 20.93 -5.11 -3.82
C THR A 187 22.37 -5.05 -3.28
N SER A 188 22.60 -5.33 -2.01
CA SER A 188 23.90 -5.16 -1.35
C SER A 188 24.90 -6.30 -1.61
N LYS A 189 24.57 -7.30 -2.46
CA LYS A 189 25.53 -8.29 -2.93
C LYS A 189 25.91 -8.03 -4.40
N PRO A 190 26.96 -7.21 -4.68
CA PRO A 190 27.60 -7.25 -5.97
C PRO A 190 28.16 -8.67 -6.15
N GLY A 191 27.86 -9.31 -7.27
CA GLY A 191 28.30 -10.67 -7.56
C GLY A 191 29.77 -10.87 -7.26
N ALA A 192 30.08 -11.85 -6.43
CA ALA A 192 31.44 -12.29 -6.18
C ALA A 192 32.07 -12.76 -7.51
N GLY A 193 32.78 -11.87 -8.16
CA GLY A 193 33.55 -12.16 -9.36
C GLY A 193 34.51 -13.31 -9.06
N LYS A 194 34.29 -14.43 -9.72
CA LYS A 194 35.22 -15.56 -9.72
C LYS A 194 36.55 -15.10 -10.34
N ASN A 195 37.49 -14.66 -9.51
CA ASN A 195 38.90 -14.56 -9.92
C ASN A 195 39.45 -15.97 -10.09
N ALA A 196 39.37 -16.50 -11.30
CA ALA A 196 40.11 -17.66 -11.73
C ALA A 196 41.59 -17.27 -11.78
N LYS A 197 42.32 -17.57 -10.72
CA LYS A 197 43.80 -17.49 -10.70
C LYS A 197 44.36 -18.50 -11.70
N LYS A 198 44.78 -18.03 -12.86
CA LYS A 198 45.52 -18.77 -13.89
C LYS A 198 46.91 -19.10 -13.31
N ALA A 199 47.10 -20.32 -12.85
CA ALA A 199 48.42 -20.82 -12.48
C ALA A 199 49.25 -20.98 -13.73
N ALA A 200 50.15 -20.05 -13.95
CA ALA A 200 51.18 -20.20 -15.00
C ALA A 200 52.28 -21.15 -14.46
N GLY A 201 52.28 -22.35 -14.98
CA GLY A 201 53.36 -23.29 -14.80
C GLY A 201 54.64 -22.77 -15.49
N LYS A 202 55.70 -22.61 -14.68
CA LYS A 202 57.03 -22.28 -15.17
C LYS A 202 57.83 -23.57 -15.22
N GLY A 203 57.84 -24.22 -16.38
CA GLY A 203 58.81 -25.27 -16.68
C GLY A 203 60.16 -24.69 -16.96
N GLY A 204 61.12 -24.99 -16.15
CA GLY A 204 62.53 -24.72 -16.37
C GLY A 204 63.30 -26.02 -16.56
N GLY A 205 63.51 -26.37 -17.79
CA GLY A 205 64.46 -27.38 -18.09
C GLY A 205 65.94 -26.85 -17.96
N LYS A 206 66.80 -27.66 -17.38
CA LYS A 206 68.25 -27.44 -17.49
C LYS A 206 68.90 -28.76 -17.85
N GLN A 207 69.48 -28.77 -19.00
CA GLN A 207 70.47 -29.80 -19.43
C GLN A 207 71.82 -29.46 -18.92
N ALA A 208 72.57 -30.44 -18.59
CA ALA A 208 73.92 -30.65 -18.98
C ALA A 208 74.19 -32.12 -18.93
#